data_e2d1f4ab417bb6bc439b66825a1c73cd
#
_entry.id   e2d1f4ab417bb6bc439b66825a1c73cd
#
_cell.length_a   1.000
_cell.length_b   1.000
_cell.length_c   1.000
_cell.angle_alpha   90.00
_cell.angle_beta   90.00
_cell.angle_gamma   90.00
#
_symmetry.space_group_name_H-M   'P 1'
#
loop_
_entity.id
_entity.type
_entity.pdbx_description
1 polymer ?
#
loop_
_entity_poly.entity_id
_entity_poly.type
_entity_poly.pdbx_seq_one_letter_code
_entity_poly.pdbx_strand_id
1 'polypeptide(L)'
;MQLDALNAAVSGWSAAHIDLIKAAVLGIVEGLTEYLPVSSTGHLLLMEHLFGWGDDAFGKSFAVLIQLGAILALLSIYFGRLLALAKDMFTSWPAARFVIGVLLAFLPAAVIGALAYHYIKSYLFDVRVVCVSLIVGGFVLMWVDRLNLQARYHEATGFPLPMYLGIGIIQCISMIPGVSRAGA
;
A
#
# COMPACT_ATOMS: atom_id res chain seq x y z
N MET A 1 -6.05 40.19 -27.81
CA MET A 1 -5.86 40.34 -26.34
C MET A 1 -7.06 39.78 -25.54
N GLN A 2 -8.32 40.21 -25.78
CA GLN A 2 -9.45 39.71 -24.98
C GLN A 2 -9.87 38.27 -25.35
N LEU A 3 -9.83 37.89 -26.62
CA LEU A 3 -10.07 36.53 -27.12
C LEU A 3 -8.98 35.52 -26.64
N ASP A 4 -7.74 35.95 -26.60
CA ASP A 4 -6.63 35.13 -26.15
C ASP A 4 -6.73 34.83 -24.65
N ALA A 5 -7.14 35.83 -23.86
CA ALA A 5 -7.39 35.67 -22.42
C ALA A 5 -8.58 34.73 -22.15
N LEU A 6 -9.64 34.81 -22.96
CA LEU A 6 -10.83 33.95 -22.85
C LEU A 6 -10.46 32.49 -23.21
N ASN A 7 -9.71 32.26 -24.29
CA ASN A 7 -9.24 30.97 -24.72
C ASN A 7 -8.31 30.34 -23.68
N ALA A 8 -7.41 31.13 -23.09
CA ALA A 8 -6.53 30.67 -22.02
C ALA A 8 -7.31 30.28 -20.76
N ALA A 9 -8.34 31.05 -20.40
CA ALA A 9 -9.21 30.73 -19.27
C ALA A 9 -10.02 29.46 -19.51
N VAL A 10 -10.59 29.26 -20.70
CA VAL A 10 -11.37 28.06 -21.06
C VAL A 10 -10.46 26.83 -21.13
N SER A 11 -9.26 26.95 -21.70
CA SER A 11 -8.31 25.83 -21.72
C SER A 11 -7.79 25.46 -20.33
N GLY A 12 -7.52 26.45 -19.48
CA GLY A 12 -7.16 26.20 -18.08
C GLY A 12 -8.29 25.55 -17.27
N TRP A 13 -9.54 25.95 -17.53
CA TRP A 13 -10.70 25.35 -16.87
C TRP A 13 -10.90 23.89 -17.27
N SER A 14 -10.75 23.58 -18.56
CA SER A 14 -10.87 22.21 -19.07
C SER A 14 -9.74 21.31 -18.53
N ALA A 15 -8.52 21.79 -18.43
CA ALA A 15 -7.38 21.06 -17.86
C ALA A 15 -7.61 20.71 -16.38
N ALA A 16 -8.05 21.69 -15.59
CA ALA A 16 -8.35 21.48 -14.17
C ALA A 16 -9.43 20.41 -13.94
N HIS A 17 -10.47 20.36 -14.78
CA HIS A 17 -11.51 19.33 -14.68
C HIS A 17 -10.99 17.95 -15.05
N ILE A 18 -10.14 17.84 -16.06
CA ILE A 18 -9.49 16.58 -16.44
C ILE A 18 -8.63 16.07 -15.28
N ASP A 19 -7.86 16.93 -14.63
CA ASP A 19 -7.00 16.54 -13.52
C ASP A 19 -7.81 16.13 -12.28
N LEU A 20 -8.95 16.76 -12.01
CA LEU A 20 -9.89 16.31 -10.97
C LEU A 20 -10.47 14.93 -11.26
N ILE A 21 -10.79 14.62 -12.52
CA ILE A 21 -11.27 13.28 -12.92
C ILE A 21 -10.17 12.25 -12.75
N LYS A 22 -8.93 12.54 -13.19
CA LYS A 22 -7.77 11.66 -12.99
C LYS A 22 -7.54 11.40 -11.49
N ALA A 23 -7.56 12.44 -10.67
CA ALA A 23 -7.42 12.34 -9.22
C ALA A 23 -8.52 11.47 -8.60
N ALA A 24 -9.78 11.64 -9.00
CA ALA A 24 -10.88 10.81 -8.51
C ALA A 24 -10.71 9.34 -8.92
N VAL A 25 -10.31 9.08 -10.17
CA VAL A 25 -10.05 7.71 -10.64
C VAL A 25 -8.91 7.06 -9.85
N LEU A 26 -7.79 7.76 -9.64
CA LEU A 26 -6.67 7.25 -8.82
C LEU A 26 -7.11 6.98 -7.38
N GLY A 27 -7.91 7.85 -6.76
CA GLY A 27 -8.44 7.63 -5.42
C GLY A 27 -9.36 6.41 -5.33
N ILE A 28 -10.19 6.15 -6.36
CA ILE A 28 -11.02 4.95 -6.43
C ILE A 28 -10.15 3.69 -6.60
N VAL A 29 -9.17 3.74 -7.50
CA VAL A 29 -8.22 2.63 -7.71
C VAL A 29 -7.49 2.30 -6.41
N GLU A 30 -6.95 3.29 -5.71
CA GLU A 30 -6.29 3.11 -4.41
C GLU A 30 -7.24 2.48 -3.40
N GLY A 31 -8.43 3.07 -3.20
CA GLY A 31 -9.39 2.59 -2.22
C GLY A 31 -9.87 1.16 -2.46
N LEU A 32 -9.96 0.72 -3.72
CA LEU A 32 -10.33 -0.65 -4.07
C LEU A 32 -9.15 -1.63 -3.97
N THR A 33 -7.95 -1.21 -4.35
CA THR A 33 -6.80 -2.12 -4.49
C THR A 33 -5.92 -2.20 -3.24
N GLU A 34 -6.00 -1.24 -2.29
CA GLU A 34 -5.17 -1.25 -1.09
C GLU A 34 -5.48 -2.43 -0.17
N TYR A 35 -6.75 -2.83 -0.08
CA TYR A 35 -7.18 -3.91 0.81
C TYR A 35 -7.27 -5.28 0.13
N LEU A 36 -7.10 -5.31 -1.19
CA LEU A 36 -7.06 -6.55 -1.96
C LEU A 36 -5.60 -6.98 -2.19
N PRO A 37 -5.33 -8.27 -2.35
CA PRO A 37 -3.97 -8.77 -2.60
C PRO A 37 -3.52 -8.54 -4.05
N VAL A 38 -3.72 -7.32 -4.60
CA VAL A 38 -3.48 -6.97 -6.00
C VAL A 38 -2.44 -5.86 -6.22
N SER A 39 -1.82 -5.36 -5.16
CA SER A 39 -0.84 -4.26 -5.17
C SER A 39 -1.39 -2.92 -5.66
N SER A 40 -1.89 -2.09 -4.73
CA SER A 40 -2.35 -0.72 -5.03
C SER A 40 -1.24 0.14 -5.64
N THR A 41 -0.03 0.09 -5.09
CA THR A 41 1.14 0.83 -5.62
C THR A 41 1.43 0.47 -7.08
N GLY A 42 1.34 -0.80 -7.45
CA GLY A 42 1.51 -1.23 -8.85
C GLY A 42 0.46 -0.62 -9.77
N HIS A 43 -0.81 -0.65 -9.38
CA HIS A 43 -1.90 -0.07 -10.14
C HIS A 43 -1.80 1.45 -10.26
N LEU A 44 -1.46 2.14 -9.16
CA LEU A 44 -1.26 3.59 -9.17
C LEU A 44 -0.14 3.99 -10.13
N LEU A 45 1.03 3.36 -10.06
CA LEU A 45 2.16 3.66 -10.94
C LEU A 45 1.79 3.50 -12.43
N LEU A 46 1.04 2.43 -12.77
CA LEU A 46 0.57 2.21 -14.13
C LEU A 46 -0.43 3.29 -14.57
N MET A 47 -1.41 3.61 -13.72
CA MET A 47 -2.41 4.63 -14.02
C MET A 47 -1.81 6.03 -14.10
N GLU A 48 -0.87 6.39 -13.22
CA GLU A 48 -0.13 7.65 -13.29
C GLU A 48 0.66 7.78 -14.58
N HIS A 49 1.31 6.70 -15.00
CA HIS A 49 2.00 6.68 -16.28
C HIS A 49 1.05 6.88 -17.46
N LEU A 50 -0.11 6.21 -17.48
CA LEU A 50 -1.15 6.39 -18.49
C LEU A 50 -1.74 7.80 -18.51
N PHE A 51 -1.84 8.45 -17.35
CA PHE A 51 -2.35 9.81 -17.23
C PHE A 51 -1.31 10.90 -17.53
N GLY A 52 -0.04 10.51 -17.75
CA GLY A 52 1.07 11.44 -17.96
C GLY A 52 1.57 12.11 -16.67
N TRP A 53 1.24 11.56 -15.49
CA TRP A 53 1.68 12.05 -14.18
C TRP A 53 2.87 11.26 -13.60
N GLY A 54 3.31 10.19 -14.27
CA GLY A 54 4.32 9.26 -13.74
C GLY A 54 5.67 9.90 -13.40
N ASP A 55 6.10 10.91 -14.16
CA ASP A 55 7.35 11.64 -13.93
C ASP A 55 7.14 12.97 -13.21
N ASP A 56 5.89 13.40 -13.01
CA ASP A 56 5.56 14.65 -12.37
C ASP A 56 5.70 14.55 -10.83
N ALA A 57 6.28 15.59 -10.23
CA ALA A 57 6.38 15.71 -8.78
C ALA A 57 5.00 15.77 -8.10
N PHE A 58 4.00 16.34 -8.79
CA PHE A 58 2.63 16.38 -8.31
C PHE A 58 2.03 14.97 -8.23
N GLY A 59 2.12 14.16 -9.30
CA GLY A 59 1.61 12.80 -9.33
C GLY A 59 2.17 11.94 -8.19
N LYS A 60 3.49 11.94 -8.03
CA LYS A 60 4.16 11.20 -6.94
C LYS A 60 3.71 11.64 -5.55
N SER A 61 3.51 12.93 -5.33
CA SER A 61 3.03 13.45 -4.05
C SER A 61 1.56 13.10 -3.83
N PHE A 62 0.76 13.13 -4.88
CA PHE A 62 -0.65 12.78 -4.87
C PHE A 62 -0.86 11.29 -4.55
N ALA A 63 -0.08 10.38 -5.15
CA ALA A 63 -0.11 8.95 -4.84
C ALA A 63 0.11 8.69 -3.34
N VAL A 64 1.12 9.34 -2.74
CA VAL A 64 1.37 9.22 -1.29
C VAL A 64 0.19 9.75 -0.47
N LEU A 65 -0.43 10.85 -0.92
CA LEU A 65 -1.55 11.47 -0.21
C LEU A 65 -2.81 10.58 -0.21
N ILE A 66 -3.14 9.95 -1.35
CA ILE A 66 -4.30 9.04 -1.41
C ILE A 66 -4.07 7.75 -0.63
N GLN A 67 -2.84 7.24 -0.56
CA GLN A 67 -2.48 6.12 0.33
C GLN A 67 -2.73 6.47 1.80
N LEU A 68 -2.38 7.71 2.22
CA LEU A 68 -2.71 8.20 3.54
C LEU A 68 -4.23 8.20 3.77
N GLY A 69 -5.02 8.60 2.76
CA GLY A 69 -6.48 8.55 2.80
C GLY A 69 -7.03 7.15 3.06
N ALA A 70 -6.48 6.13 2.38
CA ALA A 70 -6.85 4.74 2.61
C ALA A 70 -6.50 4.28 4.04
N ILE A 71 -5.32 4.63 4.56
CA ILE A 71 -4.91 4.33 5.94
C ILE A 71 -5.85 5.00 6.95
N LEU A 72 -6.22 6.27 6.75
CA LEU A 72 -7.14 7.00 7.62
C LEU A 72 -8.55 6.39 7.60
N ALA A 73 -9.02 5.91 6.46
CA ALA A 73 -10.27 5.17 6.36
C ALA A 73 -10.25 3.90 7.23
N LEU A 74 -9.17 3.11 7.15
CA LEU A 74 -8.97 1.93 7.99
C LEU A 74 -8.93 2.28 9.47
N LEU A 75 -8.15 3.32 9.83
CA LEU A 75 -8.07 3.81 11.20
C LEU A 75 -9.46 4.23 11.73
N SER A 76 -10.31 4.87 10.93
CA SER A 76 -11.64 5.27 11.34
C SER A 76 -12.54 4.08 11.68
N ILE A 77 -12.48 3.02 10.87
CA ILE A 77 -13.26 1.78 11.08
C ILE A 77 -12.80 1.03 12.33
N TYR A 78 -11.49 0.91 12.53
CA TYR A 78 -10.91 0.14 13.62
C TYR A 78 -10.55 0.95 14.86
N PHE A 79 -10.88 2.25 14.89
CA PHE A 79 -10.47 3.17 15.95
C PHE A 79 -10.81 2.66 17.35
N GLY A 80 -12.05 2.20 17.56
CA GLY A 80 -12.47 1.66 18.87
C GLY A 80 -11.67 0.43 19.28
N ARG A 81 -11.37 -0.48 18.35
CA ARG A 81 -10.55 -1.68 18.62
C ARG A 81 -9.11 -1.32 18.94
N LEU A 82 -8.52 -0.37 18.22
CA LEU A 82 -7.16 0.10 18.48
C LEU A 82 -7.06 0.80 19.84
N LEU A 83 -8.06 1.59 20.21
CA LEU A 83 -8.11 2.26 21.51
C LEU A 83 -8.26 1.23 22.64
N ALA A 84 -9.11 0.20 22.49
CA ALA A 84 -9.24 -0.89 23.46
C ALA A 84 -7.89 -1.63 23.60
N LEU A 85 -7.26 -2.01 22.49
CA LEU A 85 -5.96 -2.67 22.49
C LEU A 85 -4.88 -1.82 23.19
N ALA A 86 -4.86 -0.50 22.93
CA ALA A 86 -3.92 0.42 23.57
C ALA A 86 -4.11 0.53 25.08
N LYS A 87 -5.33 0.36 25.58
CA LYS A 87 -5.61 0.29 27.04
C LYS A 87 -5.24 -1.09 27.60
N ASP A 88 -5.65 -2.15 26.92
CA ASP A 88 -5.48 -3.52 27.39
C ASP A 88 -4.02 -3.98 27.39
N MET A 89 -3.14 -3.37 26.57
CA MET A 89 -1.72 -3.73 26.53
C MET A 89 -1.00 -3.53 27.87
N PHE A 90 -1.51 -2.68 28.75
CA PHE A 90 -0.93 -2.43 30.07
C PHE A 90 -1.51 -3.33 31.18
N THR A 91 -2.64 -3.99 30.92
CA THR A 91 -3.37 -4.78 31.92
C THR A 91 -3.50 -6.26 31.55
N SER A 92 -3.30 -6.61 30.27
CA SER A 92 -3.50 -7.95 29.74
C SER A 92 -2.27 -8.43 28.99
N TRP A 93 -1.67 -9.55 29.43
CA TRP A 93 -0.52 -10.15 28.75
C TRP A 93 -0.80 -10.56 27.30
N PRO A 94 -1.96 -11.16 26.94
CA PRO A 94 -2.27 -11.43 25.54
C PRO A 94 -2.26 -10.18 24.65
N ALA A 95 -2.80 -9.05 25.12
CA ALA A 95 -2.79 -7.79 24.40
C ALA A 95 -1.37 -7.22 24.26
N ALA A 96 -0.60 -7.22 25.35
CA ALA A 96 0.81 -6.81 25.33
C ALA A 96 1.64 -7.67 24.36
N ARG A 97 1.46 -8.99 24.40
CA ARG A 97 2.14 -9.93 23.50
C ARG A 97 1.79 -9.67 22.03
N PHE A 98 0.54 -9.35 21.73
CA PHE A 98 0.12 -9.00 20.38
C PHE A 98 0.84 -7.72 19.90
N VAL A 99 0.86 -6.66 20.71
CA VAL A 99 1.57 -5.40 20.37
C VAL A 99 3.06 -5.63 20.17
N ILE A 100 3.71 -6.39 21.06
CA ILE A 100 5.12 -6.78 20.91
C ILE A 100 5.32 -7.58 19.61
N GLY A 101 4.41 -8.50 19.31
CA GLY A 101 4.44 -9.28 18.08
C GLY A 101 4.38 -8.41 16.83
N VAL A 102 3.47 -7.43 16.79
CA VAL A 102 3.36 -6.46 15.69
C VAL A 102 4.65 -5.64 15.53
N LEU A 103 5.25 -5.17 16.64
CA LEU A 103 6.53 -4.46 16.61
C LEU A 103 7.66 -5.36 16.09
N LEU A 104 7.70 -6.63 16.50
CA LEU A 104 8.65 -7.62 15.96
C LEU A 104 8.45 -7.88 14.47
N ALA A 105 7.21 -7.94 14.00
CA ALA A 105 6.90 -8.07 12.57
C ALA A 105 7.33 -6.84 11.76
N PHE A 106 7.27 -5.64 12.35
CA PHE A 106 7.70 -4.41 11.69
C PHE A 106 9.24 -4.29 11.58
N LEU A 107 9.97 -4.87 12.53
CA LEU A 107 11.42 -4.68 12.65
C LEU A 107 12.23 -5.07 11.40
N PRO A 108 12.03 -6.26 10.76
CA PRO A 108 12.75 -6.61 9.53
C PRO A 108 12.54 -5.59 8.42
N ALA A 109 11.30 -5.14 8.23
CA ALA A 109 10.96 -4.16 7.20
C ALA A 109 11.58 -2.79 7.50
N ALA A 110 11.61 -2.35 8.74
CA ALA A 110 12.26 -1.11 9.15
C ALA A 110 13.76 -1.14 8.87
N VAL A 111 14.44 -2.24 9.25
CA VAL A 111 15.89 -2.41 9.05
C VAL A 111 16.24 -2.47 7.56
N ILE A 112 15.58 -3.35 6.81
CA ILE A 112 15.85 -3.53 5.38
C ILE A 112 15.47 -2.27 4.61
N GLY A 113 14.33 -1.65 4.93
CA GLY A 113 13.88 -0.42 4.30
C GLY A 113 14.86 0.73 4.50
N ALA A 114 15.39 0.90 5.72
CA ALA A 114 16.39 1.93 6.01
C ALA A 114 17.71 1.67 5.26
N LEU A 115 18.21 0.44 5.25
CA LEU A 115 19.49 0.07 4.62
C LEU A 115 19.40 0.04 3.09
N ALA A 116 18.30 -0.45 2.54
CA ALA A 116 18.11 -0.64 1.11
C ALA A 116 17.35 0.50 0.41
N TYR A 117 17.00 1.59 1.11
CA TYR A 117 16.16 2.68 0.60
C TYR A 117 16.60 3.20 -0.79
N HIS A 118 17.89 3.49 -0.94
CA HIS A 118 18.43 4.00 -2.20
C HIS A 118 18.33 2.99 -3.34
N TYR A 119 18.60 1.72 -3.05
CA TYR A 119 18.50 0.62 -4.03
C TYR A 119 17.05 0.40 -4.45
N ILE A 120 16.14 0.34 -3.48
CA ILE A 120 14.71 0.17 -3.73
C ILE A 120 14.20 1.29 -4.63
N LYS A 121 14.50 2.55 -4.28
CA LYS A 121 14.02 3.71 -5.02
C LYS A 121 14.61 3.82 -6.43
N SER A 122 15.89 3.46 -6.63
CA SER A 122 16.56 3.65 -7.93
C SER A 122 16.35 2.51 -8.92
N TYR A 123 16.14 1.29 -8.45
CA TYR A 123 16.07 0.10 -9.32
C TYR A 123 14.71 -0.57 -9.37
N LEU A 124 13.92 -0.50 -8.29
CA LEU A 124 12.67 -1.24 -8.23
C LEU A 124 11.44 -0.43 -8.68
N PHE A 125 11.52 0.90 -8.73
CA PHE A 125 10.41 1.76 -9.18
C PHE A 125 10.36 1.94 -10.72
N ASP A 126 10.91 0.99 -11.48
CA ASP A 126 10.75 0.90 -12.92
C ASP A 126 9.43 0.20 -13.27
N VAL A 127 8.68 0.75 -14.23
CA VAL A 127 7.38 0.19 -14.67
C VAL A 127 7.50 -1.27 -15.10
N ARG A 128 8.64 -1.67 -15.68
CA ARG A 128 8.88 -3.07 -16.09
C ARG A 128 8.98 -3.99 -14.89
N VAL A 129 9.68 -3.57 -13.84
CA VAL A 129 9.77 -4.31 -12.57
C VAL A 129 8.40 -4.47 -11.96
N VAL A 130 7.59 -3.41 -11.94
CA VAL A 130 6.21 -3.41 -11.43
C VAL A 130 5.35 -4.41 -12.21
N CYS A 131 5.39 -4.39 -13.55
CA CYS A 131 4.62 -5.33 -14.37
C CYS A 131 5.02 -6.78 -14.10
N VAL A 132 6.33 -7.06 -14.04
CA VAL A 132 6.83 -8.42 -13.77
C VAL A 132 6.41 -8.88 -12.38
N SER A 133 6.56 -8.04 -11.34
CA SER A 133 6.18 -8.37 -9.97
C SER A 133 4.66 -8.59 -9.81
N LEU A 134 3.82 -7.82 -10.51
CA LEU A 134 2.37 -8.04 -10.54
C LEU A 134 2.02 -9.40 -11.15
N ILE A 135 2.64 -9.75 -12.28
CA ILE A 135 2.40 -11.03 -12.96
C ILE A 135 2.87 -12.20 -12.08
N VAL A 136 4.11 -12.14 -11.58
CA VAL A 136 4.66 -13.18 -10.71
C VAL A 136 3.87 -13.31 -9.41
N GLY A 137 3.53 -12.20 -8.77
CA GLY A 137 2.70 -12.17 -7.56
C GLY A 137 1.32 -12.78 -7.80
N GLY A 138 0.67 -12.46 -8.92
CA GLY A 138 -0.61 -13.06 -9.30
C GLY A 138 -0.51 -14.59 -9.45
N PHE A 139 0.52 -15.11 -10.13
CA PHE A 139 0.73 -16.56 -10.24
C PHE A 139 1.00 -17.22 -8.88
N VAL A 140 1.80 -16.58 -8.01
CA VAL A 140 2.08 -17.09 -6.65
C VAL A 140 0.79 -17.17 -5.85
N LEU A 141 -0.05 -16.13 -5.87
CA LEU A 141 -1.32 -16.13 -5.15
C LEU A 141 -2.27 -17.20 -5.68
N MET A 142 -2.39 -17.36 -7.00
CA MET A 142 -3.18 -18.44 -7.62
C MET A 142 -2.68 -19.83 -7.23
N TRP A 143 -1.37 -19.99 -7.09
CA TRP A 143 -0.77 -21.26 -6.65
C TRP A 143 -1.06 -21.52 -5.18
N VAL A 144 -0.88 -20.52 -4.30
CA VAL A 144 -1.17 -20.63 -2.86
C VAL A 144 -2.64 -20.95 -2.61
N ASP A 145 -3.55 -20.30 -3.35
CA ASP A 145 -5.00 -20.55 -3.24
C ASP A 145 -5.38 -22.00 -3.54
N ARG A 146 -4.66 -22.65 -4.49
CA ARG A 146 -4.87 -24.07 -4.82
C ARG A 146 -4.37 -25.04 -3.74
N LEU A 147 -3.54 -24.61 -2.80
CA LEU A 147 -2.96 -25.50 -1.79
C LEU A 147 -3.95 -25.94 -0.70
N ASN A 148 -5.15 -25.37 -0.65
CA ASN A 148 -6.20 -25.68 0.35
C ASN A 148 -5.64 -25.78 1.78
N LEU A 149 -4.78 -24.81 2.16
CA LEU A 149 -4.11 -24.81 3.45
C LEU A 149 -5.12 -24.64 4.58
N GLN A 150 -5.07 -25.53 5.57
CA GLN A 150 -5.88 -25.42 6.77
C GLN A 150 -5.30 -24.35 7.70
N ALA A 151 -6.14 -23.39 8.11
CA ALA A 151 -5.73 -22.37 9.06
C ALA A 151 -5.41 -23.00 10.42
N ARG A 152 -4.17 -22.88 10.87
CA ARG A 152 -3.72 -23.33 12.19
C ARG A 152 -4.13 -22.37 13.31
N TYR A 153 -4.24 -21.10 12.99
CA TYR A 153 -4.62 -20.03 13.92
C TYR A 153 -5.75 -19.21 13.29
N HIS A 154 -6.78 -18.94 14.06
CA HIS A 154 -7.94 -18.16 13.60
C HIS A 154 -7.89 -16.70 14.06
N GLU A 155 -7.03 -16.40 15.05
CA GLU A 155 -6.83 -15.06 15.57
C GLU A 155 -5.36 -14.71 15.67
N ALA A 156 -4.99 -13.52 15.23
CA ALA A 156 -3.62 -13.03 15.26
C ALA A 156 -3.07 -12.91 16.70
N THR A 157 -3.94 -12.62 17.69
CA THR A 157 -3.58 -12.54 19.11
C THR A 157 -3.04 -13.85 19.68
N GLY A 158 -3.38 -14.98 19.05
CA GLY A 158 -2.93 -16.33 19.41
C GLY A 158 -1.54 -16.72 18.86
N PHE A 159 -0.93 -15.92 17.99
CA PHE A 159 0.34 -16.26 17.35
C PHE A 159 1.50 -16.31 18.35
N PRO A 160 2.43 -17.28 18.24
CA PRO A 160 3.69 -17.25 18.97
C PRO A 160 4.60 -16.14 18.42
N LEU A 161 5.43 -15.53 19.28
CA LEU A 161 6.32 -14.41 18.90
C LEU A 161 7.21 -14.70 17.68
N PRO A 162 7.83 -15.89 17.52
CA PRO A 162 8.60 -16.19 16.31
C PRO A 162 7.79 -16.13 15.01
N MET A 163 6.48 -16.38 15.07
CA MET A 163 5.61 -16.31 13.89
C MET A 163 5.45 -14.87 13.41
N TYR A 164 5.32 -13.89 14.32
CA TYR A 164 5.29 -12.47 13.95
C TYR A 164 6.58 -12.04 13.25
N LEU A 165 7.72 -12.49 13.74
CA LEU A 165 9.02 -12.22 13.09
C LEU A 165 9.08 -12.85 11.69
N GLY A 166 8.62 -14.10 11.54
CA GLY A 166 8.51 -14.79 10.25
C GLY A 166 7.64 -14.04 9.26
N ILE A 167 6.45 -13.57 9.70
CA ILE A 167 5.56 -12.72 8.92
C ILE A 167 6.29 -11.43 8.50
N GLY A 168 7.01 -10.78 9.42
CA GLY A 168 7.77 -9.57 9.14
C GLY A 168 8.87 -9.77 8.09
N ILE A 169 9.55 -10.91 8.10
CA ILE A 169 10.56 -11.27 7.10
C ILE A 169 9.91 -11.46 5.72
N ILE A 170 8.78 -12.17 5.66
CA ILE A 170 8.03 -12.35 4.41
C ILE A 170 7.51 -11.01 3.89
N GLN A 171 6.99 -10.15 4.77
CA GLN A 171 6.55 -8.80 4.41
C GLN A 171 7.65 -7.93 3.78
N CYS A 172 8.93 -8.22 3.96
CA CYS A 172 10.00 -7.50 3.27
C CYS A 172 9.95 -7.68 1.75
N ILE A 173 9.36 -8.76 1.24
CA ILE A 173 9.16 -8.98 -0.20
C ILE A 173 8.21 -7.92 -0.76
N SER A 174 7.26 -7.43 0.03
CA SER A 174 6.31 -6.38 -0.38
C SER A 174 6.93 -4.98 -0.56
N MET A 175 8.23 -4.81 -0.25
CA MET A 175 8.97 -3.60 -0.61
C MET A 175 9.26 -3.52 -2.11
N ILE A 176 9.16 -4.63 -2.83
CA ILE A 176 9.24 -4.64 -4.29
C ILE A 176 7.91 -4.08 -4.83
N PRO A 177 7.92 -2.94 -5.56
CA PRO A 177 6.71 -2.39 -6.12
C PRO A 177 6.03 -3.40 -7.07
N GLY A 178 4.71 -3.53 -6.94
CA GLY A 178 3.96 -4.57 -7.63
C GLY A 178 3.70 -5.83 -6.79
N VAL A 179 4.47 -6.08 -5.73
CA VAL A 179 4.12 -7.11 -4.73
C VAL A 179 3.11 -6.53 -3.75
N SER A 180 2.00 -7.24 -3.56
CA SER A 180 0.96 -6.81 -2.63
C SER A 180 1.37 -7.05 -1.18
N ARG A 181 1.23 -6.02 -0.32
CA ARG A 181 1.39 -6.17 1.13
C ARG A 181 0.31 -7.06 1.74
N ALA A 182 -0.89 -7.00 1.21
CA ALA A 182 -2.00 -7.84 1.67
C ALA A 182 -1.86 -9.31 1.23
N GLY A 183 -1.06 -9.57 0.18
CA GLY A 183 -0.83 -10.91 -0.36
C GLY A 183 0.47 -11.58 0.07
N ALA A 184 1.36 -10.87 0.79
CA ALA A 184 2.68 -11.36 1.18
C ALA A 184 2.68 -12.12 2.53
#